data_387670674b9e16f1f950f4008fd8da07
#
_entry.id   387670674b9e16f1f950f4008fd8da07
#
_cell.length_a   1.000
_cell.length_b   1.000
_cell.length_c   1.000
_cell.angle_alpha   90.00
_cell.angle_beta   90.00
_cell.angle_gamma   90.00
#
_symmetry.space_group_name_H-M   'P 1'
#
loop_
_entity.id
_entity.type
_entity.pdbx_description
1 polymer ?
#
loop_
_entity_poly.entity_id
_entity_poly.type
_entity_poly.pdbx_seq_one_letter_code
_entity_poly.pdbx_strand_id
1 'polypeptide(L)'
;MFDCPYLIEILTPKRSTPGDLEDRMSGFAERYRRSFGSGCGVSIPDNPMGQLRYSFLEAIEFSDLPLYPQKTVMNLNTFHSKEELDGILNRASNLALKYLLVVRGDGGSTLSKLEPESIGSKKSVATSTDLLTYINREYSGVFITGAAFNQYNPIPFESDRLKRKIDGGARFVITQPVLGKDPKVDLLADFNIPVVIEAWMSEKVDLLLKSVRSEKDKRAEGYDPVKNLRILHQAYPKNCVYLSMLSFKEDWKSILPRL
;
A
#
# COMPACT_ATOMS: atom_id res chain seq x y z
N MET A 1 9.54 -7.07 11.01
CA MET A 1 8.28 -7.46 10.39
C MET A 1 8.53 -7.83 8.93
N PHE A 2 8.88 -6.94 8.07
CA PHE A 2 9.33 -7.26 6.71
C PHE A 2 10.84 -7.51 6.73
N ASP A 3 11.26 -8.61 6.09
CA ASP A 3 12.69 -8.96 5.99
C ASP A 3 13.29 -8.31 4.73
N CYS A 4 13.13 -6.98 4.65
CA CYS A 4 13.67 -6.18 3.56
C CYS A 4 13.72 -4.69 3.95
N PRO A 5 14.71 -3.92 3.44
CA PRO A 5 14.82 -2.49 3.71
C PRO A 5 13.74 -1.68 2.99
N TYR A 6 13.25 -2.18 1.85
CA TYR A 6 12.30 -1.49 1.00
C TYR A 6 11.15 -2.39 0.56
N LEU A 7 9.95 -1.80 0.50
CA LEU A 7 8.80 -2.29 -0.27
C LEU A 7 8.67 -1.41 -1.52
N ILE A 8 8.72 -2.02 -2.70
CA ILE A 8 8.58 -1.28 -3.96
C ILE A 8 7.13 -1.35 -4.42
N GLU A 9 6.56 -0.18 -4.75
CA GLU A 9 5.25 -0.14 -5.38
C GLU A 9 5.30 -0.69 -6.80
N ILE A 10 4.47 -1.68 -7.09
CA ILE A 10 4.31 -2.21 -8.44
C ILE A 10 2.85 -2.21 -8.84
N LEU A 11 2.54 -1.51 -9.93
CA LEU A 11 1.18 -1.48 -10.46
C LEU A 11 0.95 -2.65 -11.43
N THR A 12 -0.16 -3.36 -11.23
CA THR A 12 -0.65 -4.34 -12.20
C THR A 12 -1.17 -3.65 -13.47
N PRO A 13 -1.28 -4.33 -14.61
CA PRO A 13 -1.82 -3.75 -15.83
C PRO A 13 -3.27 -3.30 -15.67
N LYS A 14 -3.65 -2.21 -16.34
CA LYS A 14 -5.05 -1.76 -16.41
C LYS A 14 -5.84 -2.67 -17.34
N ARG A 15 -7.09 -2.98 -17.02
CA ARG A 15 -7.96 -3.78 -17.90
C ARG A 15 -8.33 -3.04 -19.18
N SER A 16 -8.50 -1.71 -19.10
CA SER A 16 -8.93 -0.86 -20.21
C SER A 16 -7.83 -0.42 -21.17
N THR A 17 -6.55 -0.74 -20.90
CA THR A 17 -5.45 -0.31 -21.78
C THR A 17 -5.43 -1.16 -23.04
N PRO A 18 -5.49 -0.56 -24.25
CA PRO A 18 -5.30 -1.26 -25.52
C PRO A 18 -3.90 -1.90 -25.62
N GLY A 19 -3.77 -2.86 -26.51
CA GLY A 19 -2.50 -3.53 -26.79
C GLY A 19 -2.42 -4.94 -26.22
N ASP A 20 -1.31 -5.58 -26.44
CA ASP A 20 -1.09 -6.96 -26.05
C ASP A 20 -1.06 -7.12 -24.52
N LEU A 21 -1.89 -8.01 -24.02
CA LEU A 21 -1.93 -8.34 -22.60
C LEU A 21 -0.63 -9.02 -22.16
N GLU A 22 -0.05 -9.88 -23.00
CA GLU A 22 1.19 -10.59 -22.70
C GLU A 22 2.35 -9.61 -22.49
N ASP A 23 2.51 -8.62 -23.34
CA ASP A 23 3.54 -7.57 -23.20
C ASP A 23 3.37 -6.79 -21.88
N ARG A 24 2.13 -6.44 -21.53
CA ARG A 24 1.84 -5.70 -20.30
C ARG A 24 2.08 -6.53 -19.04
N MET A 25 1.74 -7.82 -19.09
CA MET A 25 2.00 -8.75 -17.99
C MET A 25 3.50 -9.07 -17.89
N SER A 26 4.20 -9.20 -19.03
CA SER A 26 5.66 -9.33 -19.08
C SER A 26 6.35 -8.14 -18.41
N GLY A 27 5.92 -6.90 -18.71
CA GLY A 27 6.42 -5.70 -18.03
C GLY A 27 6.13 -5.65 -16.52
N PHE A 28 4.99 -6.21 -16.06
CA PHE A 28 4.74 -6.39 -14.64
C PHE A 28 5.69 -7.43 -14.03
N ALA A 29 5.84 -8.58 -14.69
CA ALA A 29 6.71 -9.67 -14.26
C ALA A 29 8.18 -9.25 -14.14
N GLU A 30 8.68 -8.46 -15.08
CA GLU A 30 10.04 -7.91 -15.05
C GLU A 30 10.25 -7.05 -13.81
N ARG A 31 9.34 -6.09 -13.54
CA ARG A 31 9.41 -5.24 -12.34
C ARG A 31 9.35 -6.05 -11.05
N TYR A 32 8.48 -7.06 -11.01
CA TYR A 32 8.35 -7.96 -9.88
C TYR A 32 9.66 -8.71 -9.60
N ARG A 33 10.22 -9.38 -10.62
CA ARG A 33 11.49 -10.10 -10.50
C ARG A 33 12.65 -9.19 -10.12
N ARG A 34 12.73 -8.00 -10.71
CA ARG A 34 13.76 -7.00 -10.37
C ARG A 34 13.69 -6.58 -8.90
N SER A 35 12.50 -6.34 -8.36
CA SER A 35 12.35 -5.93 -6.97
C SER A 35 12.89 -7.00 -6.01
N PHE A 36 12.51 -8.26 -6.19
CA PHE A 36 13.02 -9.34 -5.34
C PHE A 36 14.49 -9.65 -5.59
N GLY A 37 14.96 -9.58 -6.84
CA GLY A 37 16.37 -9.74 -7.20
C GLY A 37 17.28 -8.67 -6.59
N SER A 38 16.73 -7.51 -6.25
CA SER A 38 17.42 -6.44 -5.51
C SER A 38 17.26 -6.54 -3.98
N GLY A 39 16.76 -7.65 -3.45
CA GLY A 39 16.57 -7.83 -2.00
C GLY A 39 15.37 -7.08 -1.41
N CYS A 40 14.58 -6.40 -2.23
CA CYS A 40 13.39 -5.67 -1.81
C CYS A 40 12.16 -6.59 -1.69
N GLY A 41 11.14 -6.12 -0.99
CA GLY A 41 9.78 -6.63 -1.08
C GLY A 41 8.94 -5.79 -2.05
N VAL A 42 7.68 -6.14 -2.20
CA VAL A 42 6.73 -5.43 -3.05
C VAL A 42 5.46 -5.06 -2.31
N SER A 43 4.86 -3.95 -2.70
CA SER A 43 3.49 -3.58 -2.32
C SER A 43 2.68 -3.35 -3.59
N ILE A 44 1.53 -4.01 -3.68
CA ILE A 44 0.69 -4.00 -4.89
C ILE A 44 -0.62 -3.28 -4.59
N PRO A 45 -0.78 -2.04 -5.07
CA PRO A 45 -2.01 -1.27 -4.91
C PRO A 45 -3.21 -1.94 -5.59
N ASP A 46 -4.36 -1.87 -4.94
CA ASP A 46 -5.64 -2.36 -5.42
C ASP A 46 -6.41 -1.24 -6.12
N ASN A 47 -6.53 -1.30 -7.43
CA ASN A 47 -7.25 -0.32 -8.26
C ASN A 47 -6.93 1.15 -7.93
N PRO A 48 -5.64 1.55 -7.82
CA PRO A 48 -5.27 2.90 -7.44
C PRO A 48 -5.83 3.93 -8.44
N MET A 49 -6.18 5.10 -7.92
CA MET A 49 -6.82 6.20 -8.67
C MET A 49 -8.18 5.80 -9.29
N GLY A 50 -8.86 4.80 -8.72
CA GLY A 50 -10.14 4.31 -9.20
C GLY A 50 -10.10 3.64 -10.57
N GLN A 51 -8.93 3.22 -11.02
CA GLN A 51 -8.75 2.59 -12.33
C GLN A 51 -8.79 1.07 -12.20
N LEU A 52 -9.72 0.43 -12.90
CA LEU A 52 -9.87 -1.02 -12.90
C LEU A 52 -8.62 -1.68 -13.49
N ARG A 53 -7.97 -2.54 -12.70
CA ARG A 53 -6.76 -3.29 -13.03
C ARG A 53 -6.96 -4.79 -12.89
N TYR A 54 -6.06 -5.55 -13.44
CA TYR A 54 -5.92 -6.95 -13.05
C TYR A 54 -5.50 -7.01 -11.60
N SER A 55 -6.12 -7.90 -10.82
CA SER A 55 -5.70 -8.10 -9.42
C SER A 55 -4.27 -8.63 -9.37
N PHE A 56 -3.61 -8.45 -8.23
CA PHE A 56 -2.28 -9.02 -8.01
C PHE A 56 -2.26 -10.54 -8.25
N LEU A 57 -3.28 -11.25 -7.75
CA LEU A 57 -3.36 -12.70 -7.87
C LEU A 57 -3.54 -13.16 -9.32
N GLU A 58 -4.33 -12.44 -10.13
CA GLU A 58 -4.41 -12.71 -11.58
C GLU A 58 -3.07 -12.46 -12.27
N ALA A 59 -2.36 -11.39 -11.90
CA ALA A 59 -1.10 -11.03 -12.55
C ALA A 59 0.04 -12.03 -12.26
N ILE A 60 0.15 -12.54 -11.03
CA ILE A 60 1.15 -13.57 -10.70
C ILE A 60 0.83 -14.92 -11.32
N GLU A 61 -0.44 -15.33 -11.36
CA GLU A 61 -0.87 -16.57 -12.01
C GLU A 61 -0.64 -16.51 -13.52
N PHE A 62 -1.06 -15.42 -14.19
CA PHE A 62 -0.84 -15.24 -15.63
C PHE A 62 0.65 -15.29 -16.01
N SER A 63 1.50 -14.71 -15.17
CA SER A 63 2.94 -14.57 -15.43
C SER A 63 3.79 -15.71 -14.83
N ASP A 64 3.15 -16.72 -14.24
CA ASP A 64 3.80 -17.85 -13.54
C ASP A 64 4.90 -17.36 -12.58
N LEU A 65 4.54 -16.43 -11.68
CA LEU A 65 5.48 -15.82 -10.75
C LEU A 65 5.38 -16.48 -9.37
N PRO A 66 6.51 -16.74 -8.71
CA PRO A 66 6.50 -17.22 -7.34
C PRO A 66 5.99 -16.13 -6.39
N LEU A 67 5.15 -16.48 -5.43
CA LEU A 67 4.78 -15.60 -4.35
C LEU A 67 5.83 -15.68 -3.22
N TYR A 68 6.23 -14.51 -2.71
CA TYR A 68 7.13 -14.39 -1.54
C TYR A 68 6.34 -13.82 -0.35
N PRO A 69 5.67 -14.66 0.47
CA PRO A 69 4.70 -14.21 1.47
C PRO A 69 5.25 -13.24 2.51
N GLN A 70 6.54 -13.37 2.86
CA GLN A 70 7.21 -12.53 3.86
C GLN A 70 7.63 -11.14 3.33
N LYS A 71 7.62 -10.96 2.01
CA LYS A 71 8.08 -9.75 1.32
C LYS A 71 7.03 -9.14 0.39
N THR A 72 5.79 -9.63 0.46
CA THR A 72 4.70 -9.15 -0.39
C THR A 72 3.58 -8.58 0.45
N VAL A 73 3.19 -7.34 0.17
CA VAL A 73 2.00 -6.69 0.71
C VAL A 73 1.00 -6.51 -0.41
N MET A 74 -0.18 -7.09 -0.29
CA MET A 74 -1.30 -6.82 -1.20
C MET A 74 -2.20 -5.77 -0.56
N ASN A 75 -2.49 -4.69 -1.29
CA ASN A 75 -3.50 -3.76 -0.84
C ASN A 75 -4.89 -4.30 -1.17
N LEU A 76 -5.84 -4.00 -0.31
CA LEU A 76 -7.23 -4.36 -0.48
C LEU A 76 -8.11 -3.19 -0.03
N ASN A 77 -9.11 -2.84 -0.82
CA ASN A 77 -9.95 -1.68 -0.57
C ASN A 77 -11.44 -2.04 -0.51
N THR A 78 -12.31 -1.04 -0.27
CA THR A 78 -13.76 -1.21 -0.12
C THR A 78 -14.53 -1.11 -1.46
N PHE A 79 -13.83 -1.19 -2.59
CA PHE A 79 -14.46 -1.13 -3.91
C PHE A 79 -14.44 -2.48 -4.62
N HIS A 80 -15.01 -3.47 -3.93
CA HIS A 80 -15.33 -4.81 -4.41
C HIS A 80 -16.73 -5.19 -3.95
N SER A 81 -17.44 -6.05 -4.66
CA SER A 81 -18.60 -6.72 -4.07
C SER A 81 -18.13 -7.68 -2.97
N LYS A 82 -19.07 -8.15 -2.14
CA LYS A 82 -18.75 -9.14 -1.10
C LYS A 82 -18.19 -10.43 -1.72
N GLU A 83 -18.75 -10.88 -2.84
CA GLU A 83 -18.34 -12.08 -3.56
C GLU A 83 -16.93 -11.93 -4.15
N GLU A 84 -16.65 -10.78 -4.77
CA GLU A 84 -15.30 -10.45 -5.28
C GLU A 84 -14.28 -10.44 -4.14
N LEU A 85 -14.61 -9.77 -3.04
CA LEU A 85 -13.75 -9.68 -1.85
C LEU A 85 -13.42 -11.06 -1.28
N ASP A 86 -14.42 -11.91 -1.06
CA ASP A 86 -14.22 -13.26 -0.53
C ASP A 86 -13.43 -14.13 -1.52
N GLY A 87 -13.69 -14.00 -2.80
CA GLY A 87 -12.91 -14.68 -3.84
C GLY A 87 -11.42 -14.31 -3.79
N ILE A 88 -11.12 -13.01 -3.62
CA ILE A 88 -9.74 -12.51 -3.48
C ILE A 88 -9.10 -13.07 -2.19
N LEU A 89 -9.80 -12.98 -1.06
CA LEU A 89 -9.27 -13.41 0.24
C LEU A 89 -9.03 -14.93 0.29
N ASN A 90 -9.95 -15.73 -0.26
CA ASN A 90 -9.80 -17.19 -0.34
C ASN A 90 -8.60 -17.58 -1.22
N ARG A 91 -8.43 -16.95 -2.38
CA ARG A 91 -7.27 -17.19 -3.25
C ARG A 91 -5.96 -16.76 -2.57
N ALA A 92 -5.95 -15.59 -1.92
CA ALA A 92 -4.79 -15.10 -1.18
C ALA A 92 -4.39 -16.05 -0.04
N SER A 93 -5.38 -16.58 0.69
CA SER A 93 -5.18 -17.59 1.74
C SER A 93 -4.58 -18.87 1.18
N ASN A 94 -5.13 -19.39 0.08
CA ASN A 94 -4.65 -20.62 -0.57
C ASN A 94 -3.19 -20.49 -1.06
N LEU A 95 -2.79 -19.28 -1.47
CA LEU A 95 -1.42 -18.96 -1.85
C LEU A 95 -0.51 -18.62 -0.65
N ALA A 96 -1.01 -18.74 0.56
CA ALA A 96 -0.31 -18.39 1.81
C ALA A 96 0.20 -16.93 1.84
N LEU A 97 -0.46 -16.00 1.14
CA LEU A 97 -0.16 -14.58 1.24
C LEU A 97 -0.33 -14.14 2.69
N LYS A 98 0.64 -13.36 3.20
CA LYS A 98 0.67 -13.04 4.62
C LYS A 98 0.20 -11.64 4.95
N TYR A 99 0.58 -10.65 4.16
CA TYR A 99 0.36 -9.24 4.51
C TYR A 99 -0.68 -8.58 3.60
N LEU A 100 -1.70 -7.97 4.23
CA LEU A 100 -2.71 -7.16 3.57
C LEU A 100 -2.66 -5.73 4.10
N LEU A 101 -2.53 -4.73 3.24
CA LEU A 101 -2.78 -3.33 3.58
C LEU A 101 -4.23 -2.98 3.27
N VAL A 102 -5.03 -2.72 4.30
CA VAL A 102 -6.45 -2.42 4.14
C VAL A 102 -6.68 -0.92 4.08
N VAL A 103 -7.14 -0.45 2.95
CA VAL A 103 -7.39 0.97 2.67
C VAL A 103 -8.84 1.23 2.28
N ARG A 104 -9.25 2.49 2.24
CA ARG A 104 -10.58 2.84 1.72
C ARG A 104 -10.65 2.65 0.20
N GLY A 105 -9.56 3.01 -0.51
CA GLY A 105 -9.54 3.14 -1.97
C GLY A 105 -10.06 4.48 -2.46
N ASP A 106 -9.82 4.75 -3.74
CA ASP A 106 -10.14 6.04 -4.38
C ASP A 106 -11.53 6.04 -5.02
N GLY A 107 -12.11 4.86 -5.22
CA GLY A 107 -13.36 4.68 -5.95
C GLY A 107 -13.19 4.83 -7.46
N GLY A 108 -14.26 4.57 -8.17
CA GLY A 108 -14.33 4.69 -9.63
C GLY A 108 -15.70 4.27 -10.12
N SER A 109 -16.15 4.81 -11.26
CA SER A 109 -17.47 4.51 -11.81
C SER A 109 -17.62 3.06 -12.28
N THR A 110 -16.51 2.38 -12.51
CA THR A 110 -16.45 0.98 -12.99
C THR A 110 -16.14 -0.01 -11.87
N LEU A 111 -15.97 0.46 -10.64
CA LEU A 111 -15.68 -0.38 -9.49
C LEU A 111 -16.94 -0.68 -8.69
N SER A 112 -17.10 -1.92 -8.24
CA SER A 112 -18.12 -2.32 -7.28
C SER A 112 -17.95 -1.55 -5.97
N LYS A 113 -18.95 -1.58 -5.10
CA LYS A 113 -18.86 -1.03 -3.74
C LYS A 113 -19.23 -2.12 -2.76
N LEU A 114 -18.47 -2.19 -1.68
CA LEU A 114 -18.77 -3.10 -0.59
C LEU A 114 -19.99 -2.58 0.17
N GLU A 115 -21.06 -3.38 0.17
CA GLU A 115 -22.23 -3.08 0.96
C GLU A 115 -21.92 -3.31 2.44
N PRO A 116 -22.10 -2.30 3.32
CA PRO A 116 -21.72 -2.40 4.73
C PRO A 116 -22.39 -3.56 5.46
N GLU A 117 -23.67 -3.79 5.20
CA GLU A 117 -24.46 -4.86 5.82
C GLU A 117 -23.90 -6.25 5.50
N SER A 118 -23.35 -6.44 4.28
CA SER A 118 -22.79 -7.72 3.84
C SER A 118 -21.58 -8.19 4.66
N ILE A 119 -20.90 -7.24 5.34
CA ILE A 119 -19.77 -7.50 6.24
C ILE A 119 -20.12 -7.26 7.72
N GLY A 120 -21.40 -7.07 8.04
CA GLY A 120 -21.91 -6.89 9.39
C GLY A 120 -21.74 -5.47 9.96
N SER A 121 -21.49 -4.46 9.12
CA SER A 121 -21.44 -3.06 9.54
C SER A 121 -22.84 -2.43 9.48
N LYS A 122 -23.16 -1.61 10.49
CA LYS A 122 -24.42 -0.85 10.57
C LYS A 122 -24.30 0.56 9.97
N LYS A 123 -23.17 0.90 9.36
CA LYS A 123 -22.93 2.21 8.74
C LYS A 123 -23.58 2.29 7.37
N SER A 124 -23.77 3.50 6.87
CA SER A 124 -24.26 3.74 5.51
C SER A 124 -23.23 3.53 4.41
N VAL A 125 -21.93 3.50 4.77
CA VAL A 125 -20.81 3.29 3.83
C VAL A 125 -19.76 2.43 4.52
N ALA A 126 -19.28 1.40 3.82
CA ALA A 126 -18.18 0.58 4.30
C ALA A 126 -16.88 1.38 4.42
N THR A 127 -16.22 1.27 5.56
CA THR A 127 -14.93 1.92 5.81
C THR A 127 -13.80 0.90 5.84
N SER A 128 -12.55 1.37 5.71
CA SER A 128 -11.39 0.48 5.89
C SER A 128 -11.34 -0.18 7.27
N THR A 129 -11.91 0.44 8.30
CA THR A 129 -12.02 -0.18 9.64
C THR A 129 -13.01 -1.33 9.63
N ASP A 130 -14.15 -1.20 8.95
CA ASP A 130 -15.15 -2.26 8.84
C ASP A 130 -14.57 -3.45 8.06
N LEU A 131 -13.87 -3.17 6.96
CA LEU A 131 -13.19 -4.20 6.17
C LEU A 131 -12.07 -4.89 6.97
N LEU A 132 -11.26 -4.15 7.74
CA LEU A 132 -10.28 -4.71 8.67
C LEU A 132 -10.93 -5.67 9.67
N THR A 133 -12.00 -5.23 10.32
CA THR A 133 -12.73 -6.03 11.30
C THR A 133 -13.29 -7.30 10.66
N TYR A 134 -13.87 -7.17 9.46
CA TYR A 134 -14.37 -8.30 8.69
C TYR A 134 -13.27 -9.33 8.40
N ILE A 135 -12.14 -8.89 7.82
CA ILE A 135 -11.02 -9.78 7.48
C ILE A 135 -10.48 -10.49 8.72
N ASN A 136 -10.26 -9.76 9.83
CA ASN A 136 -9.70 -10.36 11.05
C ASN A 136 -10.68 -11.30 11.76
N ARG A 137 -12.00 -11.14 11.56
CA ARG A 137 -13.02 -12.05 12.07
C ARG A 137 -13.13 -13.32 11.23
N GLU A 138 -13.33 -13.18 9.91
CA GLU A 138 -13.61 -14.31 9.02
C GLU A 138 -12.35 -15.11 8.65
N TYR A 139 -11.20 -14.44 8.61
CA TYR A 139 -9.91 -15.02 8.27
C TYR A 139 -8.93 -14.94 9.45
N SER A 140 -9.43 -15.24 10.66
CA SER A 140 -8.64 -15.15 11.89
C SER A 140 -7.35 -15.98 11.81
N GLY A 141 -6.22 -15.33 12.09
CA GLY A 141 -4.90 -15.99 12.06
C GLY A 141 -4.31 -16.24 10.66
N VAL A 142 -5.06 -15.97 9.59
CA VAL A 142 -4.59 -16.17 8.20
C VAL A 142 -3.69 -15.02 7.76
N PHE A 143 -4.17 -13.78 7.92
CA PHE A 143 -3.47 -12.59 7.45
C PHE A 143 -2.95 -11.73 8.61
N ILE A 144 -1.85 -11.03 8.33
CA ILE A 144 -1.40 -9.88 9.12
C ILE A 144 -1.88 -8.63 8.38
N THR A 145 -2.90 -7.98 8.92
CA THR A 145 -3.51 -6.81 8.29
C THR A 145 -2.83 -5.53 8.75
N GLY A 146 -2.67 -4.59 7.83
CA GLY A 146 -2.14 -3.25 8.07
C GLY A 146 -3.14 -2.17 7.77
N ALA A 147 -2.86 -0.98 8.28
CA ALA A 147 -3.66 0.21 8.06
C ALA A 147 -2.83 1.37 7.50
N ALA A 148 -3.45 2.26 6.74
CA ALA A 148 -2.83 3.52 6.36
C ALA A 148 -3.02 4.57 7.46
N PHE A 149 -1.98 5.39 7.68
CA PHE A 149 -1.99 6.58 8.52
C PHE A 149 -1.75 7.81 7.67
N ASN A 150 -2.60 8.83 7.81
CA ASN A 150 -2.48 10.06 7.04
C ASN A 150 -2.08 11.23 7.94
N GLN A 151 -0.80 11.52 8.03
CA GLN A 151 -0.23 12.63 8.80
C GLN A 151 -0.67 14.03 8.32
N TYR A 152 -1.26 14.13 7.13
CA TYR A 152 -1.79 15.39 6.61
C TYR A 152 -3.16 15.76 7.22
N ASN A 153 -3.85 14.78 7.82
CA ASN A 153 -5.08 15.04 8.56
C ASN A 153 -4.80 15.69 9.92
N PRO A 154 -5.82 16.32 10.55
CA PRO A 154 -5.74 16.75 11.95
C PRO A 154 -5.42 15.57 12.86
N ILE A 155 -4.40 15.73 13.73
CA ILE A 155 -3.88 14.60 14.53
C ILE A 155 -4.89 13.97 15.48
N PRO A 156 -5.69 14.71 16.28
CA PRO A 156 -6.68 14.07 17.15
C PRO A 156 -7.60 13.12 16.39
N PHE A 157 -8.08 13.58 15.23
CA PHE A 157 -8.95 12.78 14.36
C PHE A 157 -8.25 11.56 13.78
N GLU A 158 -7.02 11.70 13.26
CA GLU A 158 -6.30 10.59 12.61
C GLU A 158 -5.78 9.58 13.64
N SER A 159 -5.37 10.04 14.84
CA SER A 159 -4.99 9.16 15.95
C SER A 159 -6.18 8.30 16.42
N ASP A 160 -7.36 8.88 16.54
CA ASP A 160 -8.57 8.14 16.90
C ASP A 160 -9.00 7.15 15.80
N ARG A 161 -8.81 7.51 14.54
CA ARG A 161 -9.00 6.59 13.42
C ARG A 161 -8.02 5.42 13.47
N LEU A 162 -6.75 5.70 13.77
CA LEU A 162 -5.74 4.67 13.89
C LEU A 162 -6.04 3.72 15.05
N LYS A 163 -6.43 4.23 16.22
CA LYS A 163 -6.87 3.40 17.35
C LYS A 163 -7.96 2.43 16.93
N ARG A 164 -9.04 2.93 16.29
CA ARG A 164 -10.11 2.05 15.79
C ARG A 164 -9.66 1.00 14.79
N LYS A 165 -8.65 1.31 13.94
CA LYS A 165 -8.07 0.35 13.01
C LYS A 165 -7.25 -0.73 13.74
N ILE A 166 -6.50 -0.34 14.77
CA ILE A 166 -5.74 -1.26 15.63
C ILE A 166 -6.70 -2.19 16.38
N ASP A 167 -7.77 -1.62 16.97
CA ASP A 167 -8.83 -2.38 17.63
C ASP A 167 -9.55 -3.33 16.67
N GLY A 168 -9.71 -2.92 15.38
CA GLY A 168 -10.22 -3.73 14.29
C GLY A 168 -9.26 -4.81 13.77
N GLY A 169 -8.04 -4.89 14.34
CA GLY A 169 -7.08 -5.95 14.06
C GLY A 169 -5.84 -5.54 13.27
N ALA A 170 -5.63 -4.27 12.95
CA ALA A 170 -4.40 -3.84 12.29
C ALA A 170 -3.16 -4.16 13.14
N ARG A 171 -2.13 -4.73 12.52
CA ARG A 171 -0.86 -5.14 13.15
C ARG A 171 0.35 -4.42 12.59
N PHE A 172 0.18 -3.57 11.60
CA PHE A 172 1.19 -2.63 11.09
C PHE A 172 0.53 -1.41 10.48
N VAL A 173 1.33 -0.38 10.27
CA VAL A 173 0.90 0.89 9.66
C VAL A 173 1.82 1.24 8.51
N ILE A 174 1.26 1.75 7.41
CA ILE A 174 1.99 2.46 6.38
C ILE A 174 1.53 3.92 6.41
N THR A 175 2.49 4.86 6.46
CA THR A 175 2.17 6.29 6.41
C THR A 175 1.72 6.70 5.00
N GLN A 176 1.17 7.89 4.83
CA GLN A 176 1.24 8.57 3.53
C GLN A 176 2.68 9.03 3.26
N PRO A 177 3.03 9.42 2.01
CA PRO A 177 4.38 9.89 1.72
C PRO A 177 4.85 10.97 2.69
N VAL A 178 6.02 10.77 3.28
CA VAL A 178 6.59 11.65 4.30
C VAL A 178 7.63 12.58 3.67
N LEU A 179 7.46 13.88 3.86
CA LEU A 179 8.39 14.91 3.39
C LEU A 179 9.31 15.32 4.55
N GLY A 180 10.52 14.75 4.59
CA GLY A 180 11.46 14.98 5.69
C GLY A 180 11.03 14.34 7.02
N LYS A 181 11.59 14.79 8.13
CA LYS A 181 11.14 14.39 9.46
C LYS A 181 9.79 15.05 9.77
N ASP A 182 8.83 14.26 10.22
CA ASP A 182 7.47 14.74 10.52
C ASP A 182 7.07 14.39 11.96
N PRO A 183 6.84 15.39 12.84
CA PRO A 183 6.48 15.14 14.25
C PRO A 183 5.16 14.38 14.42
N LYS A 184 4.28 14.43 13.43
CA LYS A 184 3.03 13.65 13.46
C LYS A 184 3.29 12.16 13.20
N VAL A 185 4.31 11.85 12.42
CA VAL A 185 4.77 10.46 12.21
C VAL A 185 5.48 9.95 13.48
N ASP A 186 6.22 10.81 14.18
CA ASP A 186 6.87 10.46 15.45
C ASP A 186 5.87 9.96 16.51
N LEU A 187 4.62 10.46 16.51
CA LEU A 187 3.55 10.02 17.42
C LEU A 187 3.14 8.54 17.21
N LEU A 188 3.50 7.94 16.10
CA LEU A 188 3.21 6.51 15.85
C LEU A 188 3.97 5.59 16.81
N ALA A 189 5.06 6.06 17.43
CA ALA A 189 5.79 5.32 18.46
C ALA A 189 4.90 4.99 19.67
N ASP A 190 3.93 5.83 19.99
CA ASP A 190 3.02 5.66 21.15
C ASP A 190 2.05 4.48 20.95
N PHE A 191 1.85 4.02 19.74
CA PHE A 191 0.93 2.93 19.42
C PHE A 191 1.57 1.54 19.54
N ASN A 192 2.88 1.46 19.75
CA ASN A 192 3.63 0.20 19.84
C ASN A 192 3.30 -0.79 18.68
N ILE A 193 3.23 -0.27 17.46
CA ILE A 193 2.91 -1.00 16.25
C ILE A 193 4.01 -0.80 15.21
N PRO A 194 4.40 -1.82 14.44
CA PRO A 194 5.36 -1.66 13.35
C PRO A 194 4.90 -0.62 12.33
N VAL A 195 5.79 0.30 11.98
CA VAL A 195 5.52 1.39 11.04
C VAL A 195 6.40 1.25 9.81
N VAL A 196 5.81 1.37 8.65
CA VAL A 196 6.48 1.50 7.35
C VAL A 196 6.35 2.95 6.91
N ILE A 197 7.46 3.57 6.56
CA ILE A 197 7.50 4.98 6.14
C ILE A 197 7.37 5.04 4.63
N GLU A 198 6.36 5.71 4.11
CA GLU A 198 6.24 5.91 2.67
C GLU A 198 7.14 7.06 2.21
N ALA A 199 7.93 6.81 1.17
CA ALA A 199 8.74 7.79 0.46
C ALA A 199 8.23 7.96 -0.97
N TRP A 200 7.96 9.19 -1.38
CA TRP A 200 7.58 9.54 -2.74
C TRP A 200 8.82 9.65 -3.61
N MET A 201 8.98 8.77 -4.62
CA MET A 201 10.19 8.66 -5.43
C MET A 201 10.08 9.35 -6.80
N SER A 202 9.23 10.35 -6.92
CA SER A 202 9.04 11.14 -8.13
C SER A 202 9.23 12.62 -7.85
N GLU A 203 9.84 13.35 -8.79
CA GLU A 203 9.93 14.81 -8.74
C GLU A 203 8.56 15.49 -8.90
N LYS A 204 7.54 14.77 -9.38
CA LYS A 204 6.18 15.29 -9.55
C LYS A 204 5.45 15.41 -8.21
N VAL A 205 5.94 16.28 -7.35
CA VAL A 205 5.41 16.49 -6.00
C VAL A 205 3.98 17.04 -5.99
N ASP A 206 3.55 17.73 -7.05
CA ASP A 206 2.15 18.19 -7.19
C ASP A 206 1.15 17.02 -7.20
N LEU A 207 1.53 15.88 -7.75
CA LEU A 207 0.70 14.67 -7.71
C LEU A 207 0.57 14.12 -6.28
N LEU A 208 1.67 14.19 -5.51
CA LEU A 208 1.65 13.84 -4.10
C LEU A 208 0.71 14.78 -3.33
N LEU A 209 0.89 16.10 -3.46
CA LEU A 209 0.07 17.07 -2.73
C LEU A 209 -1.43 16.91 -3.03
N LYS A 210 -1.77 16.64 -4.29
CA LYS A 210 -3.16 16.33 -4.68
C LYS A 210 -3.66 15.03 -4.01
N SER A 211 -2.85 13.98 -3.97
CA SER A 211 -3.25 12.69 -3.40
C SER A 211 -3.55 12.78 -1.91
N VAL A 212 -2.78 13.59 -1.18
CA VAL A 212 -2.94 13.80 0.27
C VAL A 212 -3.85 14.99 0.61
N ARG A 213 -4.42 15.66 -0.41
CA ARG A 213 -5.28 16.84 -0.26
C ARG A 213 -4.63 17.99 0.52
N SER A 214 -3.34 18.16 0.37
CA SER A 214 -2.54 19.22 0.99
C SER A 214 -2.02 20.16 -0.11
N GLU A 215 -2.73 21.25 -0.39
CA GLU A 215 -2.38 22.15 -1.50
C GLU A 215 -1.12 22.98 -1.24
N LYS A 216 -0.67 23.13 0.01
CA LYS A 216 0.45 23.99 0.39
C LYS A 216 1.31 23.33 1.48
N ASP A 217 2.25 22.51 1.09
CA ASP A 217 3.31 22.07 1.99
C ASP A 217 4.65 22.69 1.52
N LYS A 218 5.21 23.61 2.31
CA LYS A 218 6.49 24.28 2.00
C LYS A 218 7.65 23.28 1.83
N ARG A 219 7.54 22.08 2.41
CA ARG A 219 8.54 21.01 2.27
C ARG A 219 8.59 20.44 0.83
N ALA A 220 7.58 20.75 0.02
CA ALA A 220 7.53 20.37 -1.38
C ALA A 220 8.34 21.30 -2.30
N GLU A 221 8.72 22.50 -1.84
CA GLU A 221 9.54 23.42 -2.61
C GLU A 221 10.95 22.86 -2.82
N GLY A 222 11.36 22.68 -4.09
CA GLY A 222 12.65 22.10 -4.44
C GLY A 222 12.80 20.62 -4.02
N TYR A 223 11.70 19.88 -4.00
CA TYR A 223 11.68 18.48 -3.60
C TYR A 223 12.61 17.60 -4.45
N ASP A 224 13.52 16.93 -3.78
CA ASP A 224 14.42 15.92 -4.33
C ASP A 224 14.11 14.57 -3.66
N PRO A 225 13.63 13.57 -4.39
CA PRO A 225 13.22 12.28 -3.82
C PRO A 225 14.38 11.52 -3.18
N VAL A 226 15.58 11.58 -3.75
CA VAL A 226 16.76 10.88 -3.23
C VAL A 226 17.27 11.55 -1.95
N LYS A 227 17.31 12.87 -1.91
CA LYS A 227 17.62 13.63 -0.71
C LYS A 227 16.61 13.37 0.40
N ASN A 228 15.33 13.39 0.06
CA ASN A 228 14.27 13.07 1.02
C ASN A 228 14.42 11.65 1.58
N LEU A 229 14.68 10.66 0.73
CA LEU A 229 14.90 9.28 1.16
C LEU A 229 16.06 9.16 2.17
N ARG A 230 17.17 9.88 1.96
CA ARG A 230 18.29 9.92 2.91
C ARG A 230 17.87 10.53 4.25
N ILE A 231 17.09 11.61 4.23
CA ILE A 231 16.55 12.23 5.45
C ILE A 231 15.63 11.24 6.20
N LEU A 232 14.77 10.51 5.49
CA LEU A 232 13.89 9.51 6.10
C LEU A 232 14.68 8.38 6.76
N HIS A 233 15.77 7.90 6.16
CA HIS A 233 16.63 6.90 6.78
C HIS A 233 17.35 7.39 8.03
N GLN A 234 17.71 8.68 8.08
CA GLN A 234 18.28 9.30 9.28
C GLN A 234 17.23 9.48 10.38
N ALA A 235 16.01 9.90 10.01
CA ALA A 235 14.94 10.15 10.95
C ALA A 235 14.30 8.84 11.48
N TYR A 236 14.21 7.81 10.64
CA TYR A 236 13.51 6.55 10.90
C TYR A 236 14.40 5.33 10.57
N PRO A 237 15.58 5.18 11.24
CA PRO A 237 16.63 4.24 10.82
C PRO A 237 16.24 2.76 10.94
N LYS A 238 15.25 2.44 11.77
CA LYS A 238 14.79 1.05 12.02
C LYS A 238 13.58 0.65 11.18
N ASN A 239 13.03 1.59 10.43
CA ASN A 239 11.79 1.35 9.67
C ASN A 239 12.10 0.81 8.27
N CYS A 240 11.26 -0.10 7.79
CA CYS A 240 11.14 -0.40 6.37
C CYS A 240 10.58 0.83 5.65
N VAL A 241 11.02 1.09 4.44
CA VAL A 241 10.54 2.22 3.64
C VAL A 241 9.76 1.69 2.43
N TYR A 242 8.53 2.17 2.28
CA TYR A 242 7.70 1.93 1.10
C TYR A 242 7.99 3.00 0.06
N LEU A 243 8.45 2.59 -1.12
CA LEU A 243 8.84 3.48 -2.21
C LEU A 243 7.72 3.52 -3.26
N SER A 244 6.90 4.56 -3.18
CA SER A 244 5.89 4.85 -4.20
C SER A 244 6.50 5.65 -5.35
N MET A 245 6.02 5.37 -6.58
CA MET A 245 6.47 6.05 -7.81
C MET A 245 7.96 5.90 -8.15
N LEU A 246 8.63 4.84 -7.67
CA LEU A 246 10.02 4.57 -8.02
C LEU A 246 10.15 4.21 -9.50
N SER A 247 11.09 4.87 -10.19
CA SER A 247 11.40 4.58 -11.60
C SER A 247 12.12 3.23 -11.75
N PHE A 248 11.58 2.36 -12.62
CA PHE A 248 12.26 1.12 -13.02
C PHE A 248 13.31 1.30 -14.11
N LYS A 249 13.48 2.53 -14.61
CA LYS A 249 14.53 2.87 -15.59
C LYS A 249 15.85 3.27 -14.95
N GLU A 250 15.81 3.63 -13.65
CA GLU A 250 16.97 4.10 -12.91
C GLU A 250 17.84 2.95 -12.38
N ASP A 251 19.11 3.23 -12.12
CA ASP A 251 19.98 2.34 -11.36
C ASP A 251 19.70 2.49 -9.84
N TRP A 252 19.01 1.52 -9.28
CA TRP A 252 18.60 1.55 -7.87
C TRP A 252 19.79 1.54 -6.90
N LYS A 253 20.91 0.90 -7.26
CA LYS A 253 22.10 0.88 -6.39
C LYS A 253 22.70 2.27 -6.19
N SER A 254 22.51 3.15 -7.18
CA SER A 254 23.00 4.54 -7.07
C SER A 254 22.10 5.44 -6.23
N ILE A 255 20.81 5.12 -6.09
CA ILE A 255 19.80 5.99 -5.47
C ILE A 255 19.24 5.47 -4.14
N LEU A 256 19.31 4.15 -3.90
CA LEU A 256 18.77 3.52 -2.69
C LEU A 256 19.88 3.22 -1.69
N PRO A 257 19.98 3.99 -0.57
CA PRO A 257 21.15 3.94 0.33
C PRO A 257 21.35 2.60 1.06
N ARG A 258 20.39 1.69 1.00
CA ARG A 258 20.44 0.40 1.69
C ARG A 258 20.49 -0.80 0.72
N LEU A 259 20.71 -0.56 -0.56
CA LEU A 259 20.97 -1.61 -1.56
C LEU A 259 22.45 -1.82 -1.80
#